data_9ec594cbc408d9d01c9a59da933c27bd
#
_entry.id   9ec594cbc408d9d01c9a59da933c27bd
#
_cell.length_a   1.000
_cell.length_b   1.000
_cell.length_c   1.000
_cell.angle_alpha   90.00
_cell.angle_beta   90.00
_cell.angle_gamma   90.00
#
_symmetry.space_group_name_H-M   'P 1'
#
loop_
_entity.id
_entity.type
_entity.pdbx_description
1 polymer ?
#
loop_
_entity_poly.entity_id
_entity_poly.type
_entity_poly.pdbx_seq_one_letter_code
_entity_poly.pdbx_strand_id
1 'polypeptide(L)'
;MHTKHGHGEGSSPVLHGETVVVNWDHQEESFIVAFDKSTGREKWRKPRNEKTSWSSPIVVTHEGTPQVIVSATGALRSYDLETGEVIWECGGLSDNVVASPVSANGIVIAGSSYDKRSMIAVKMEGATGDVTGTSHVLWRRINRTPYVPSPLLYDNTLYFLAHYQGVLSRVDPGTGKDRGGPFRLEGLADIYASPVAAAGRIYITDRQLGTLVLSHTSGEDPPGFLAMNQLDDRISASAAIVDRELFLRGEKFLYCLTEE
;
A
#
# COMPACT_ATOMS: atom_id res chain seq x y z
N MET A 1 19.17 -13.89 4.86
CA MET A 1 18.10 -13.57 3.89
C MET A 1 18.74 -12.74 2.78
N HIS A 2 18.76 -13.21 1.56
CA HIS A 2 19.29 -12.49 0.39
C HIS A 2 18.41 -12.76 -0.81
N THR A 3 18.06 -11.68 -1.55
CA THR A 3 17.37 -11.79 -2.83
C THR A 3 18.36 -12.03 -3.96
N LYS A 4 18.03 -12.83 -4.96
CA LYS A 4 18.89 -13.10 -6.13
C LYS A 4 18.94 -11.95 -7.12
N HIS A 5 17.86 -11.18 -7.24
CA HIS A 5 17.83 -9.96 -8.04
C HIS A 5 18.45 -8.82 -7.25
N GLY A 6 19.15 -7.89 -7.85
CA GLY A 6 19.87 -6.80 -7.17
C GLY A 6 19.00 -5.67 -6.59
N HIS A 7 17.67 -5.89 -6.39
CA HIS A 7 16.74 -4.86 -5.91
C HIS A 7 16.57 -4.82 -4.38
N GLY A 8 17.07 -5.83 -3.66
CA GLY A 8 16.95 -5.91 -2.21
C GLY A 8 15.54 -6.24 -1.72
N GLU A 9 15.37 -6.17 -0.42
CA GLU A 9 14.12 -6.40 0.30
C GLU A 9 13.38 -5.08 0.52
N GLY A 10 12.06 -5.07 0.38
CA GLY A 10 11.25 -3.86 0.53
C GLY A 10 10.03 -4.00 1.43
N SER A 11 9.69 -5.22 1.86
CA SER A 11 8.57 -5.44 2.76
C SER A 11 8.91 -5.01 4.18
N SER A 12 8.09 -4.14 4.77
CA SER A 12 8.19 -3.76 6.18
C SER A 12 7.38 -4.71 7.05
N PRO A 13 7.82 -4.99 8.31
CA PRO A 13 7.00 -5.74 9.25
C PRO A 13 5.75 -4.95 9.64
N VAL A 14 4.68 -5.65 10.04
CA VAL A 14 3.49 -5.05 10.66
C VAL A 14 3.32 -5.55 12.09
N LEU A 15 2.93 -4.65 12.97
CA LEU A 15 2.64 -4.93 14.38
C LEU A 15 1.12 -4.84 14.61
N HIS A 16 0.56 -5.87 15.25
CA HIS A 16 -0.79 -5.85 15.77
C HIS A 16 -0.86 -6.52 17.15
N GLY A 17 -1.27 -5.76 18.16
CA GLY A 17 -1.25 -6.24 19.55
C GLY A 17 0.15 -6.70 19.98
N GLU A 18 0.27 -7.98 20.30
CA GLU A 18 1.54 -8.61 20.72
C GLU A 18 2.23 -9.38 19.57
N THR A 19 1.78 -9.22 18.33
CA THR A 19 2.25 -10.02 17.19
C THR A 19 2.90 -9.13 16.13
N VAL A 20 4.16 -9.43 15.77
CA VAL A 20 4.87 -8.86 14.64
C VAL A 20 4.82 -9.85 13.49
N VAL A 21 4.37 -9.42 12.32
CA VAL A 21 4.32 -10.25 11.13
C VAL A 21 5.31 -9.74 10.08
N VAL A 22 6.06 -10.66 9.50
CA VAL A 22 7.02 -10.40 8.41
C VAL A 22 6.62 -11.25 7.20
N ASN A 23 6.51 -10.61 6.06
CA ASN A 23 6.36 -11.25 4.76
C ASN A 23 7.70 -11.27 4.04
N TRP A 24 8.12 -12.45 3.57
CA TRP A 24 9.37 -12.65 2.87
C TRP A 24 9.13 -13.42 1.57
N ASP A 25 8.99 -12.69 0.48
CA ASP A 25 8.77 -13.26 -0.86
C ASP A 25 9.99 -13.04 -1.73
N HIS A 26 10.64 -14.14 -2.16
CA HIS A 26 11.80 -14.10 -3.06
C HIS A 26 11.94 -15.41 -3.89
N GLN A 27 12.97 -15.50 -4.71
CA GLN A 27 13.11 -16.56 -5.71
C GLN A 27 13.51 -17.94 -5.18
N GLU A 28 13.70 -18.12 -3.87
CA GLU A 28 14.05 -19.40 -3.24
C GLU A 28 12.95 -19.88 -2.30
N GLU A 29 13.04 -19.51 -1.02
CA GLU A 29 12.07 -19.91 0.00
C GLU A 29 11.26 -18.69 0.44
N SER A 30 10.06 -18.57 -0.08
CA SER A 30 9.12 -17.55 0.35
C SER A 30 8.31 -18.02 1.53
N PHE A 31 8.11 -17.13 2.49
CA PHE A 31 7.32 -17.41 3.69
C PHE A 31 6.68 -16.15 4.28
N ILE A 32 5.67 -16.36 5.08
CA ILE A 32 5.15 -15.37 6.03
C ILE A 32 5.31 -15.93 7.44
N VAL A 33 5.70 -15.10 8.40
CA VAL A 33 6.02 -15.52 9.75
C VAL A 33 5.53 -14.53 10.77
N ALA A 34 5.03 -15.00 11.90
CA ALA A 34 4.65 -14.18 13.03
C ALA A 34 5.55 -14.45 14.24
N PHE A 35 5.89 -13.37 14.95
CA PHE A 35 6.68 -13.39 16.17
C PHE A 35 5.92 -12.72 17.30
N ASP A 36 6.18 -13.19 18.52
CA ASP A 36 5.84 -12.45 19.73
C ASP A 36 6.75 -11.22 19.85
N LYS A 37 6.16 -10.03 19.96
CA LYS A 37 6.91 -8.76 19.93
C LYS A 37 7.85 -8.59 21.14
N SER A 38 7.51 -9.18 22.27
CA SER A 38 8.25 -8.99 23.53
C SER A 38 9.43 -9.94 23.65
N THR A 39 9.29 -11.16 23.13
CA THR A 39 10.30 -12.22 23.23
C THR A 39 11.05 -12.51 21.94
N GLY A 40 10.52 -12.08 20.80
CA GLY A 40 11.03 -12.42 19.47
C GLY A 40 10.81 -13.90 19.10
N ARG A 41 10.07 -14.65 19.92
CA ARG A 41 9.80 -16.07 19.64
C ARG A 41 8.80 -16.22 18.49
N GLU A 42 9.12 -17.13 17.56
CA GLU A 42 8.22 -17.46 16.45
C GLU A 42 6.92 -18.08 16.98
N LYS A 43 5.80 -17.52 16.59
CA LYS A 43 4.44 -18.02 16.89
C LYS A 43 4.01 -19.04 15.84
N TRP A 44 4.18 -18.68 14.58
CA TRP A 44 3.91 -19.55 13.43
C TRP A 44 4.70 -19.08 12.20
N ARG A 45 4.89 -20.01 11.25
CA ARG A 45 5.49 -19.78 9.93
C ARG A 45 4.73 -20.57 8.88
N LYS A 46 4.42 -19.92 7.75
CA LYS A 46 3.79 -20.57 6.60
C LYS A 46 4.65 -20.38 5.34
N PRO A 47 4.96 -21.49 4.62
CA PRO A 47 5.60 -21.38 3.32
C PRO A 47 4.64 -20.72 2.33
N ARG A 48 5.21 -19.98 1.37
CA ARG A 48 4.48 -19.31 0.30
C ARG A 48 5.08 -19.71 -1.04
N ASN A 49 4.23 -19.91 -2.04
CA ASN A 49 4.68 -20.17 -3.41
C ASN A 49 4.72 -18.85 -4.19
N GLU A 50 5.64 -17.96 -3.79
CA GLU A 50 5.81 -16.64 -4.41
C GLU A 50 7.19 -16.54 -5.03
N LYS A 51 7.29 -15.83 -6.16
CA LYS A 51 8.58 -15.56 -6.80
C LYS A 51 9.28 -14.38 -6.15
N THR A 52 8.60 -13.23 -6.11
CA THR A 52 9.11 -11.99 -5.52
C THR A 52 7.97 -11.02 -5.33
N SER A 53 7.87 -10.42 -4.14
CA SER A 53 7.06 -9.22 -3.90
C SER A 53 7.74 -8.34 -2.86
N TRP A 54 7.39 -7.04 -2.86
CA TRP A 54 7.93 -6.04 -1.94
C TRP A 54 6.84 -5.37 -1.10
N SER A 55 5.62 -5.79 -1.28
CA SER A 55 4.46 -5.28 -0.55
C SER A 55 4.59 -5.53 0.94
N SER A 56 4.38 -4.50 1.76
CA SER A 56 4.24 -4.65 3.20
C SER A 56 2.86 -5.20 3.55
N PRO A 57 2.75 -6.15 4.49
CA PRO A 57 1.47 -6.62 4.96
C PRO A 57 0.73 -5.52 5.74
N ILE A 58 -0.59 -5.60 5.77
CA ILE A 58 -1.44 -4.85 6.71
C ILE A 58 -2.22 -5.81 7.58
N VAL A 59 -2.65 -5.36 8.76
CA VAL A 59 -3.60 -6.12 9.59
C VAL A 59 -4.94 -5.40 9.60
N VAL A 60 -6.00 -6.14 9.32
CA VAL A 60 -7.38 -5.64 9.30
C VAL A 60 -8.20 -6.51 10.23
N THR A 61 -8.88 -5.90 11.21
CA THR A 61 -9.87 -6.62 12.01
C THR A 61 -11.24 -6.55 11.32
N HIS A 62 -11.78 -7.69 10.97
CA HIS A 62 -13.09 -7.81 10.36
C HIS A 62 -13.95 -8.78 11.16
N GLU A 63 -15.14 -8.36 11.57
CA GLU A 63 -16.07 -9.16 12.42
C GLU A 63 -15.36 -9.77 13.66
N GLY A 64 -14.48 -9.00 14.29
CA GLY A 64 -13.72 -9.41 15.47
C GLY A 64 -12.51 -10.30 15.18
N THR A 65 -12.28 -10.73 13.94
CA THR A 65 -11.13 -11.56 13.54
C THR A 65 -10.04 -10.70 12.90
N PRO A 66 -8.85 -10.61 13.49
CA PRO A 66 -7.72 -9.94 12.86
C PRO A 66 -7.12 -10.80 11.75
N GLN A 67 -6.99 -10.21 10.57
CA GLN A 67 -6.50 -10.85 9.35
C GLN A 67 -5.26 -10.12 8.83
N VAL A 68 -4.24 -10.85 8.45
CA VAL A 68 -3.05 -10.31 7.77
C VAL A 68 -3.27 -10.34 6.27
N ILE A 69 -3.24 -9.18 5.64
CA ILE A 69 -3.47 -9.04 4.19
C ILE A 69 -2.15 -8.77 3.49
N VAL A 70 -1.83 -9.55 2.46
CA VAL A 70 -0.61 -9.43 1.67
C VAL A 70 -0.94 -9.37 0.18
N SER A 71 -0.48 -8.33 -0.50
CA SER A 71 -0.43 -8.28 -1.97
C SER A 71 0.83 -8.97 -2.44
N ALA A 72 0.70 -9.96 -3.31
CA ALA A 72 1.84 -10.73 -3.80
C ALA A 72 1.72 -11.05 -5.29
N THR A 73 2.70 -11.74 -5.84
CA THR A 73 2.74 -12.15 -7.24
C THR A 73 1.46 -12.91 -7.62
N GLY A 74 0.69 -12.31 -8.52
CA GLY A 74 -0.54 -12.89 -9.04
C GLY A 74 -1.77 -12.81 -8.14
N ALA A 75 -1.64 -12.61 -6.81
CA ALA A 75 -2.78 -12.68 -5.91
C ALA A 75 -2.66 -11.79 -4.67
N LEU A 76 -3.83 -11.41 -4.16
CA LEU A 76 -4.04 -10.84 -2.83
C LEU A 76 -4.47 -11.97 -1.89
N ARG A 77 -3.85 -12.09 -0.72
CA ARG A 77 -4.17 -13.13 0.26
C ARG A 77 -4.43 -12.57 1.64
N SER A 78 -5.36 -13.22 2.33
CA SER A 78 -5.69 -12.99 3.74
C SER A 78 -5.30 -14.22 4.56
N TYR A 79 -4.62 -13.97 5.67
CA TYR A 79 -4.23 -14.98 6.65
C TYR A 79 -4.85 -14.67 8.00
N ASP A 80 -5.24 -15.69 8.72
CA ASP A 80 -5.60 -15.56 10.14
C ASP A 80 -4.36 -15.14 10.95
N LEU A 81 -4.46 -14.09 11.75
CA LEU A 81 -3.31 -13.55 12.49
C LEU A 81 -2.78 -14.54 13.55
N GLU A 82 -3.64 -15.34 14.16
CA GLU A 82 -3.26 -16.24 15.25
C GLU A 82 -2.64 -17.55 14.76
N THR A 83 -3.10 -18.06 13.61
CA THR A 83 -2.72 -19.38 13.10
C THR A 83 -1.86 -19.34 11.85
N GLY A 84 -1.91 -18.24 11.09
CA GLY A 84 -1.26 -18.09 9.79
C GLY A 84 -1.95 -18.87 8.67
N GLU A 85 -3.13 -19.46 8.92
CA GLU A 85 -3.87 -20.16 7.87
C GLU A 85 -4.48 -19.15 6.87
N VAL A 86 -4.54 -19.54 5.59
CA VAL A 86 -5.18 -18.71 4.55
C VAL A 86 -6.69 -18.74 4.78
N ILE A 87 -7.29 -17.57 4.96
CA ILE A 87 -8.74 -17.41 5.05
C ILE A 87 -9.34 -17.34 3.65
N TRP A 88 -8.79 -16.43 2.83
CA TRP A 88 -9.19 -16.26 1.43
C TRP A 88 -8.03 -15.77 0.55
N GLU A 89 -8.16 -15.99 -0.74
CA GLU A 89 -7.27 -15.43 -1.75
C GLU A 89 -8.06 -14.91 -2.96
N CYS A 90 -7.50 -13.94 -3.65
CA CYS A 90 -8.07 -13.37 -4.88
C CYS A 90 -6.98 -13.16 -5.93
N GLY A 91 -7.05 -13.91 -7.01
CA GLY A 91 -6.12 -13.81 -8.13
C GLY A 91 -6.32 -12.56 -8.98
N GLY A 92 -5.30 -12.25 -9.78
CA GLY A 92 -5.37 -11.25 -10.84
C GLY A 92 -4.42 -10.07 -10.70
N LEU A 93 -3.57 -10.00 -9.67
CA LEU A 93 -2.47 -9.04 -9.59
C LEU A 93 -1.36 -9.39 -10.60
N SER A 94 -0.43 -8.45 -10.83
CA SER A 94 0.75 -8.65 -11.69
C SER A 94 1.82 -9.49 -10.99
N ASP A 95 2.87 -9.83 -11.72
CA ASP A 95 4.14 -10.22 -11.11
C ASP A 95 4.79 -9.02 -10.41
N ASN A 96 5.77 -9.28 -9.53
CA ASN A 96 6.59 -8.26 -8.87
C ASN A 96 5.77 -7.14 -8.20
N VAL A 97 4.82 -7.51 -7.35
CA VAL A 97 3.98 -6.54 -6.63
C VAL A 97 4.82 -5.77 -5.62
N VAL A 98 4.77 -4.44 -5.69
CA VAL A 98 5.47 -3.53 -4.78
C VAL A 98 4.48 -2.79 -3.87
N ALA A 99 3.39 -2.28 -4.44
CA ALA A 99 2.40 -1.51 -3.70
C ALA A 99 1.69 -2.35 -2.62
N SER A 100 1.67 -1.82 -1.41
CA SER A 100 0.97 -2.43 -0.28
C SER A 100 -0.56 -2.27 -0.42
N PRO A 101 -1.35 -3.19 0.11
CA PRO A 101 -2.80 -3.07 0.10
C PRO A 101 -3.27 -1.99 1.07
N VAL A 102 -4.50 -1.52 0.87
CA VAL A 102 -5.21 -0.64 1.82
C VAL A 102 -6.59 -1.22 2.13
N SER A 103 -7.15 -0.86 3.27
CA SER A 103 -8.46 -1.35 3.68
C SER A 103 -9.27 -0.29 4.40
N ALA A 104 -10.57 -0.25 4.12
CA ALA A 104 -11.58 0.43 4.92
C ALA A 104 -12.97 -0.18 4.70
N ASN A 105 -13.84 -0.06 5.69
CA ASN A 105 -15.26 -0.43 5.61
C ASN A 105 -15.49 -1.87 5.11
N GLY A 106 -14.63 -2.82 5.54
CA GLY A 106 -14.74 -4.23 5.13
C GLY A 106 -14.33 -4.53 3.69
N ILE A 107 -13.63 -3.58 3.04
CA ILE A 107 -13.09 -3.73 1.68
C ILE A 107 -11.57 -3.69 1.75
N VAL A 108 -10.91 -4.61 1.06
CA VAL A 108 -9.46 -4.58 0.81
C VAL A 108 -9.20 -4.24 -0.64
N ILE A 109 -8.27 -3.30 -0.87
CA ILE A 109 -7.92 -2.86 -2.22
C ILE A 109 -6.42 -3.03 -2.42
N ALA A 110 -6.05 -3.69 -3.52
CA ALA A 110 -4.67 -3.90 -3.93
C ALA A 110 -4.47 -3.57 -5.41
N GLY A 111 -3.28 -3.09 -5.75
CA GLY A 111 -2.96 -2.74 -7.12
C GLY A 111 -1.52 -3.06 -7.49
N SER A 112 -1.27 -3.24 -8.78
CA SER A 112 0.03 -3.58 -9.34
C SER A 112 0.13 -3.19 -10.83
N SER A 113 1.35 -3.04 -11.35
CA SER A 113 1.59 -2.53 -12.72
C SER A 113 2.89 -3.02 -13.35
N TYR A 114 3.38 -4.21 -13.05
CA TYR A 114 4.66 -4.68 -13.61
C TYR A 114 4.48 -5.24 -15.04
N ASP A 115 4.07 -6.50 -15.18
CA ASP A 115 3.83 -7.16 -16.47
C ASP A 115 2.43 -6.86 -17.05
N LYS A 116 1.48 -6.62 -16.17
CA LYS A 116 0.13 -6.16 -16.49
C LYS A 116 -0.35 -5.14 -15.47
N ARG A 117 -1.31 -4.34 -15.86
CA ARG A 117 -1.98 -3.40 -14.96
C ARG A 117 -3.16 -4.08 -14.30
N SER A 118 -3.21 -4.05 -12.98
CA SER A 118 -4.33 -4.63 -12.24
C SER A 118 -4.55 -3.88 -10.93
N MET A 119 -5.81 -3.66 -10.59
CA MET A 119 -6.23 -3.20 -9.28
C MET A 119 -7.56 -3.87 -8.96
N ILE A 120 -7.69 -4.41 -7.77
CA ILE A 120 -8.86 -5.19 -7.35
C ILE A 120 -9.34 -4.69 -5.99
N ALA A 121 -10.66 -4.70 -5.79
CA ALA A 121 -11.29 -4.49 -4.50
C ALA A 121 -12.07 -5.74 -4.10
N VAL A 122 -11.80 -6.24 -2.92
CA VAL A 122 -12.40 -7.46 -2.36
C VAL A 122 -13.19 -7.11 -1.11
N LYS A 123 -14.48 -7.51 -1.08
CA LYS A 123 -15.33 -7.45 0.11
C LYS A 123 -14.93 -8.60 1.02
N MET A 124 -14.63 -8.29 2.29
CA MET A 124 -14.18 -9.28 3.27
C MET A 124 -15.33 -10.09 3.87
N GLU A 125 -16.54 -9.51 4.01
CA GLU A 125 -17.70 -10.17 4.61
C GLU A 125 -17.99 -11.52 3.93
N GLY A 126 -17.91 -12.62 4.69
CA GLY A 126 -18.13 -13.96 4.20
C GLY A 126 -17.07 -14.51 3.21
N ALA A 127 -15.98 -13.78 2.98
CA ALA A 127 -14.92 -14.24 2.07
C ALA A 127 -14.16 -15.44 2.66
N THR A 128 -14.08 -16.53 1.91
CA THR A 128 -13.33 -17.75 2.28
C THR A 128 -12.86 -18.49 1.03
N GLY A 129 -11.69 -19.12 1.11
CA GLY A 129 -11.10 -19.85 -0.02
C GLY A 129 -10.75 -18.94 -1.20
N ASP A 130 -10.82 -19.45 -2.42
CA ASP A 130 -10.56 -18.65 -3.63
C ASP A 130 -11.81 -17.85 -4.03
N VAL A 131 -11.73 -16.53 -3.85
CA VAL A 131 -12.81 -15.59 -4.21
C VAL A 131 -12.61 -14.95 -5.59
N THR A 132 -11.65 -15.42 -6.39
CA THR A 132 -11.40 -14.94 -7.75
C THR A 132 -12.63 -15.09 -8.63
N GLY A 133 -13.12 -13.97 -9.19
CA GLY A 133 -14.30 -13.99 -10.08
C GLY A 133 -15.66 -14.20 -9.39
N THR A 134 -15.70 -14.23 -8.06
CA THR A 134 -16.94 -14.28 -7.28
C THR A 134 -17.51 -12.88 -7.02
N SER A 135 -18.68 -12.80 -6.38
CA SER A 135 -19.29 -11.53 -5.96
C SER A 135 -18.52 -10.79 -4.86
N HIS A 136 -17.50 -11.42 -4.25
CA HIS A 136 -16.60 -10.74 -3.32
C HIS A 136 -15.70 -9.74 -4.04
N VAL A 137 -15.40 -9.93 -5.34
CA VAL A 137 -14.68 -8.94 -6.14
C VAL A 137 -15.65 -7.86 -6.56
N LEU A 138 -15.62 -6.72 -5.84
CA LEU A 138 -16.53 -5.61 -6.09
C LEU A 138 -16.24 -4.91 -7.43
N TRP A 139 -14.97 -4.74 -7.75
CA TRP A 139 -14.53 -4.15 -9.02
C TRP A 139 -13.09 -4.54 -9.35
N ARG A 140 -12.78 -4.43 -10.65
CA ARG A 140 -11.42 -4.57 -11.21
C ARG A 140 -11.12 -3.38 -12.08
N ARG A 141 -9.87 -2.95 -12.08
CA ARG A 141 -9.36 -1.86 -12.90
C ARG A 141 -8.05 -2.28 -13.58
N ILE A 142 -7.91 -1.93 -14.84
CA ILE A 142 -6.73 -2.22 -15.68
C ILE A 142 -6.07 -0.95 -16.21
N ASN A 143 -6.57 0.22 -15.84
CA ASN A 143 -6.09 1.51 -16.31
C ASN A 143 -5.55 2.32 -15.13
N ARG A 144 -4.36 2.93 -15.32
CA ARG A 144 -3.76 3.79 -14.29
C ARG A 144 -3.74 3.14 -12.92
N THR A 145 -3.02 2.04 -12.79
CA THR A 145 -2.89 1.30 -11.53
C THR A 145 -1.57 1.64 -10.84
N PRO A 146 -1.45 1.53 -9.52
CA PRO A 146 -0.22 1.80 -8.80
C PRO A 146 0.88 0.81 -9.16
N TYR A 147 2.14 1.22 -9.01
CA TYR A 147 3.30 0.32 -9.17
C TYR A 147 4.14 0.30 -7.90
N VAL A 148 4.99 1.32 -7.65
CA VAL A 148 5.82 1.40 -6.44
C VAL A 148 5.10 2.15 -5.33
N PRO A 149 4.61 3.39 -5.52
CA PRO A 149 3.84 4.05 -4.48
C PRO A 149 2.57 3.26 -4.16
N SER A 150 2.35 2.96 -2.89
CA SER A 150 1.13 2.34 -2.42
C SER A 150 -0.06 3.30 -2.53
N PRO A 151 -1.28 2.80 -2.73
CA PRO A 151 -2.47 3.63 -2.65
C PRO A 151 -2.62 4.25 -1.26
N LEU A 152 -3.32 5.38 -1.21
CA LEU A 152 -3.76 6.02 0.02
C LEU A 152 -5.29 6.01 0.09
N LEU A 153 -5.83 5.50 1.18
CA LEU A 153 -7.25 5.61 1.46
C LEU A 153 -7.47 6.65 2.56
N TYR A 154 -8.09 7.76 2.21
CA TYR A 154 -8.33 8.89 3.10
C TYR A 154 -9.72 9.47 2.90
N ASP A 155 -10.49 9.62 3.98
CA ASP A 155 -11.85 10.15 3.99
C ASP A 155 -12.72 9.57 2.86
N ASN A 156 -12.82 8.24 2.86
CA ASN A 156 -13.58 7.46 1.87
C ASN A 156 -13.23 7.78 0.40
N THR A 157 -12.00 8.23 0.13
CA THR A 157 -11.46 8.45 -1.20
C THR A 157 -10.15 7.68 -1.36
N LEU A 158 -10.05 6.89 -2.40
CA LEU A 158 -8.85 6.16 -2.75
C LEU A 158 -8.01 6.98 -3.72
N TYR A 159 -6.80 7.33 -3.30
CA TYR A 159 -5.79 8.05 -4.08
C TYR A 159 -4.70 7.07 -4.52
N PHE A 160 -4.25 7.16 -5.76
CA PHE A 160 -3.08 6.44 -6.23
C PHE A 160 -2.43 7.13 -7.42
N LEU A 161 -1.15 6.88 -7.58
CA LEU A 161 -0.33 7.39 -8.66
C LEU A 161 -0.18 6.33 -9.75
N ALA A 162 -0.26 6.74 -11.00
CA ALA A 162 -0.01 5.87 -12.14
C ALA A 162 1.50 5.69 -12.33
N HIS A 163 2.01 4.54 -11.92
CA HIS A 163 3.43 4.21 -11.99
C HIS A 163 4.29 5.16 -11.12
N TYR A 164 5.43 5.65 -11.61
CA TYR A 164 6.27 6.67 -10.95
C TYR A 164 5.86 8.10 -11.30
N GLN A 165 4.88 8.25 -12.18
CA GLN A 165 4.53 9.52 -12.79
C GLN A 165 3.61 10.32 -11.90
N GLY A 166 3.73 11.63 -11.97
CA GLY A 166 2.81 12.58 -11.34
C GLY A 166 1.42 12.59 -11.99
N VAL A 167 0.79 11.43 -12.10
CA VAL A 167 -0.60 11.29 -12.57
C VAL A 167 -1.43 10.70 -11.44
N LEU A 168 -2.15 11.57 -10.75
CA LEU A 168 -3.00 11.23 -9.62
C LEU A 168 -4.38 10.78 -10.09
N SER A 169 -4.80 9.61 -9.63
CA SER A 169 -6.18 9.13 -9.75
C SER A 169 -6.86 9.17 -8.40
N ARG A 170 -8.14 9.48 -8.40
CA ARG A 170 -9.03 9.39 -7.23
C ARG A 170 -10.23 8.57 -7.60
N VAL A 171 -10.58 7.61 -6.78
CA VAL A 171 -11.74 6.75 -7.03
C VAL A 171 -12.56 6.53 -5.76
N ASP A 172 -13.80 6.22 -5.95
CA ASP A 172 -14.66 5.70 -4.91
C ASP A 172 -14.23 4.27 -4.56
N PRO A 173 -13.88 3.96 -3.29
CA PRO A 173 -13.33 2.65 -2.93
C PRO A 173 -14.35 1.50 -3.07
N GLY A 174 -15.64 1.78 -2.94
CA GLY A 174 -16.68 0.75 -3.04
C GLY A 174 -17.04 0.39 -4.47
N THR A 175 -16.91 1.34 -5.41
CA THR A 175 -17.35 1.16 -6.81
C THR A 175 -16.22 1.18 -7.82
N GLY A 176 -15.03 1.65 -7.46
CA GLY A 176 -13.90 1.86 -8.37
C GLY A 176 -14.11 2.97 -9.39
N LYS A 177 -15.19 3.74 -9.30
CA LYS A 177 -15.47 4.85 -10.23
C LYS A 177 -14.55 6.03 -9.95
N ASP A 178 -14.08 6.67 -11.03
CA ASP A 178 -13.26 7.88 -10.92
C ASP A 178 -14.07 9.02 -10.26
N ARG A 179 -13.43 9.74 -9.35
CA ARG A 179 -13.91 11.02 -8.76
C ARG A 179 -13.18 12.17 -9.43
N GLY A 180 -13.57 12.46 -10.67
CA GLY A 180 -12.84 13.37 -11.53
C GLY A 180 -11.46 12.84 -11.96
N GLY A 181 -10.71 13.64 -12.72
CA GLY A 181 -9.36 13.30 -13.14
C GLY A 181 -9.25 12.35 -14.33
N PRO A 182 -8.08 11.73 -14.59
CA PRO A 182 -6.85 11.85 -13.78
C PRO A 182 -6.28 13.26 -13.75
N PHE A 183 -5.58 13.60 -12.68
CA PHE A 183 -4.96 14.92 -12.51
C PHE A 183 -3.45 14.80 -12.73
N ARG A 184 -2.92 15.60 -13.66
CA ARG A 184 -1.47 15.71 -13.83
C ARG A 184 -0.91 16.66 -12.78
N LEU A 185 0.02 16.16 -12.00
CA LEU A 185 0.79 16.93 -11.03
C LEU A 185 2.02 17.46 -11.75
N GLU A 186 1.97 18.73 -12.16
CA GLU A 186 3.01 19.32 -12.99
C GLU A 186 4.38 19.27 -12.30
N GLY A 187 5.39 18.90 -13.05
CA GLY A 187 6.77 18.77 -12.60
C GLY A 187 7.10 17.45 -11.91
N LEU A 188 6.16 16.75 -11.30
CA LEU A 188 6.43 15.49 -10.60
C LEU A 188 6.52 14.32 -11.59
N ALA A 189 7.66 13.59 -11.53
CA ALA A 189 7.92 12.49 -12.47
C ALA A 189 8.73 11.33 -11.87
N ASP A 190 9.25 11.47 -10.65
CA ASP A 190 10.12 10.47 -10.00
C ASP A 190 9.63 10.16 -8.57
N ILE A 191 8.41 9.59 -8.48
CA ILE A 191 7.72 9.36 -7.21
C ILE A 191 7.85 7.89 -6.81
N TYR A 192 8.59 7.63 -5.72
CA TYR A 192 8.72 6.31 -5.08
C TYR A 192 7.96 6.25 -3.76
N ALA A 193 7.93 7.37 -3.04
CA ALA A 193 7.21 7.52 -1.79
C ALA A 193 5.70 7.33 -1.98
N SER A 194 5.09 6.58 -1.09
CA SER A 194 3.62 6.49 -1.03
C SER A 194 3.03 7.81 -0.53
N PRO A 195 1.93 8.29 -1.10
CA PRO A 195 1.24 9.46 -0.57
C PRO A 195 0.73 9.20 0.84
N VAL A 196 0.73 10.24 1.68
CA VAL A 196 0.15 10.22 3.02
C VAL A 196 -0.82 11.37 3.20
N ALA A 197 -1.72 11.28 4.18
CA ALA A 197 -2.71 12.33 4.42
C ALA A 197 -2.96 12.56 5.91
N ALA A 198 -3.17 13.82 6.27
CA ALA A 198 -3.65 14.25 7.57
C ALA A 198 -4.31 15.62 7.47
N ALA A 199 -5.24 15.92 8.37
CA ALA A 199 -5.88 17.24 8.54
C ALA A 199 -6.38 17.86 7.22
N GLY A 200 -7.00 17.03 6.35
CA GLY A 200 -7.53 17.51 5.06
C GLY A 200 -6.46 17.80 4.00
N ARG A 201 -5.23 17.34 4.19
CA ARG A 201 -4.12 17.54 3.26
C ARG A 201 -3.60 16.21 2.76
N ILE A 202 -3.18 16.16 1.49
CA ILE A 202 -2.51 15.03 0.84
C ILE A 202 -1.07 15.45 0.55
N TYR A 203 -0.11 14.65 0.99
CA TYR A 203 1.32 14.89 0.79
C TYR A 203 1.86 13.87 -0.22
N ILE A 204 2.47 14.35 -1.30
CA ILE A 204 3.06 13.54 -2.38
C ILE A 204 4.51 13.96 -2.52
N THR A 205 5.43 13.06 -2.20
CA THR A 205 6.87 13.34 -2.24
C THR A 205 7.48 12.82 -3.52
N ASP A 206 8.01 13.71 -4.34
CA ASP A 206 8.90 13.40 -5.45
C ASP A 206 10.35 13.30 -4.94
N ARG A 207 11.11 12.39 -5.52
CA ARG A 207 12.48 12.10 -5.06
C ARG A 207 13.41 13.29 -5.08
N GLN A 208 13.24 14.22 -6.02
CA GLN A 208 14.17 15.33 -6.28
C GLN A 208 13.52 16.71 -6.07
N LEU A 209 12.24 16.82 -6.32
CA LEU A 209 11.55 18.12 -6.37
C LEU A 209 10.92 18.53 -5.03
N GLY A 210 10.81 17.59 -4.08
CA GLY A 210 10.25 17.86 -2.76
C GLY A 210 8.84 17.29 -2.58
N THR A 211 8.10 17.85 -1.63
CA THR A 211 6.78 17.38 -1.25
C THR A 211 5.69 18.35 -1.68
N LEU A 212 4.86 17.89 -2.61
CA LEU A 212 3.63 18.57 -3.01
C LEU A 212 2.56 18.37 -1.93
N VAL A 213 1.92 19.44 -1.52
CA VAL A 213 0.79 19.42 -0.59
C VAL A 213 -0.46 19.86 -1.34
N LEU A 214 -1.47 18.99 -1.33
CA LEU A 214 -2.77 19.24 -1.95
C LEU A 214 -3.88 19.27 -0.88
N SER A 215 -4.95 20.01 -1.10
CA SER A 215 -6.16 19.86 -0.29
C SER A 215 -6.87 18.55 -0.64
N HIS A 216 -7.38 17.86 0.39
CA HIS A 216 -8.33 16.78 0.17
C HIS A 216 -9.65 17.33 -0.38
N THR A 217 -10.28 16.60 -1.27
CA THR A 217 -11.65 16.80 -1.70
C THR A 217 -12.33 15.46 -1.98
N SER A 218 -13.54 15.31 -1.52
CA SER A 218 -14.37 14.12 -1.76
C SER A 218 -15.17 14.19 -3.07
N GLY A 219 -15.30 15.41 -3.66
CA GLY A 219 -16.02 15.67 -4.89
C GLY A 219 -15.23 15.32 -6.16
N GLU A 220 -15.74 15.77 -7.31
CA GLU A 220 -15.10 15.57 -8.63
C GLU A 220 -14.07 16.66 -8.96
N ASP A 221 -14.11 17.79 -8.27
CA ASP A 221 -13.20 18.89 -8.47
C ASP A 221 -11.73 18.48 -8.22
N PRO A 222 -10.78 19.04 -8.97
CA PRO A 222 -9.37 18.76 -8.75
C PRO A 222 -8.94 19.12 -7.33
N PRO A 223 -8.00 18.36 -6.72
CA PRO A 223 -7.41 18.75 -5.45
C PRO A 223 -6.73 20.12 -5.59
N GLY A 224 -6.98 21.02 -4.64
CA GLY A 224 -6.35 22.34 -4.65
C GLY A 224 -4.86 22.26 -4.32
N PHE A 225 -4.05 23.01 -5.06
CA PHE A 225 -2.63 23.19 -4.71
C PHE A 225 -2.51 24.04 -3.44
N LEU A 226 -1.78 23.57 -2.44
CA LEU A 226 -1.50 24.29 -1.21
C LEU A 226 -0.04 24.75 -1.12
N ALA A 227 0.91 23.84 -1.38
CA ALA A 227 2.32 24.15 -1.29
C ALA A 227 3.18 23.16 -2.09
N MET A 228 4.41 23.57 -2.45
CA MET A 228 5.51 22.72 -2.84
C MET A 228 6.68 23.02 -1.91
N ASN A 229 7.04 22.07 -1.07
CA ASN A 229 8.09 22.22 -0.07
C ASN A 229 9.32 21.43 -0.49
N GLN A 230 10.50 22.06 -0.49
CA GLN A 230 11.75 21.43 -0.89
C GLN A 230 12.70 21.32 0.31
N LEU A 231 13.42 20.21 0.35
CA LEU A 231 14.56 19.97 1.24
C LEU A 231 15.79 19.72 0.36
N ASP A 232 16.98 20.15 0.80
CA ASP A 232 18.24 19.84 0.08
C ASP A 232 18.67 18.40 0.33
N ASP A 233 17.77 17.49 0.02
CA ASP A 233 17.96 16.04 0.15
C ASP A 233 17.04 15.27 -0.79
N ARG A 234 17.45 14.07 -1.20
CA ARG A 234 16.64 13.17 -2.00
C ARG A 234 15.81 12.28 -1.10
N ILE A 235 14.50 12.21 -1.36
CA ILE A 235 13.57 11.48 -0.50
C ILE A 235 12.87 10.39 -1.32
N SER A 236 13.18 9.12 -1.02
CA SER A 236 12.50 7.96 -1.62
C SER A 236 11.54 7.27 -0.64
N ALA A 237 11.70 7.52 0.65
CA ALA A 237 10.87 6.93 1.68
C ALA A 237 9.52 7.65 1.80
N SER A 238 8.47 6.89 2.10
CA SER A 238 7.17 7.44 2.44
C SER A 238 7.26 8.22 3.76
N ALA A 239 6.54 9.34 3.83
CA ALA A 239 6.46 10.14 5.04
C ALA A 239 5.71 9.38 6.15
N ALA A 240 6.04 9.68 7.41
CA ALA A 240 5.26 9.27 8.56
C ALA A 240 4.69 10.51 9.26
N ILE A 241 3.40 10.45 9.60
CA ILE A 241 2.70 11.52 10.31
C ILE A 241 2.35 11.01 11.70
N VAL A 242 2.80 11.71 12.73
CA VAL A 242 2.54 11.37 14.14
C VAL A 242 2.12 12.65 14.85
N ASP A 243 0.89 12.71 15.34
CA ASP A 243 0.28 13.88 15.95
C ASP A 243 0.39 15.14 15.05
N ARG A 244 1.24 16.09 15.41
CA ARG A 244 1.48 17.34 14.66
C ARG A 244 2.82 17.35 13.91
N GLU A 245 3.48 16.21 13.82
CA GLU A 245 4.81 16.07 13.26
C GLU A 245 4.78 15.24 11.98
N LEU A 246 5.49 15.71 10.97
CA LEU A 246 5.74 15.02 9.71
C LEU A 246 7.20 14.60 9.65
N PHE A 247 7.46 13.31 9.59
CA PHE A 247 8.79 12.74 9.47
C PHE A 247 9.07 12.37 8.02
N LEU A 248 10.21 12.86 7.50
CA LEU A 248 10.71 12.55 6.16
C LEU A 248 12.13 11.98 6.27
N ARG A 249 12.36 10.79 5.72
CA ARG A 249 13.68 10.17 5.62
C ARG A 249 14.32 10.46 4.27
N GLY A 250 15.33 11.32 4.25
CA GLY A 250 16.18 11.57 3.09
C GLY A 250 17.41 10.64 3.03
N GLU A 251 18.23 10.81 2.00
CA GLU A 251 19.52 10.10 1.89
C GLU A 251 20.52 10.54 2.97
N LYS A 252 20.48 11.83 3.35
CA LYS A 252 21.42 12.45 4.31
C LYS A 252 20.86 12.50 5.73
N PHE A 253 19.57 12.85 5.89
CA PHE A 253 18.97 13.19 7.18
C PHE A 253 17.60 12.54 7.38
N LEU A 254 17.21 12.46 8.66
CA LEU A 254 15.83 12.29 9.09
C LEU A 254 15.31 13.65 9.52
N TYR A 255 14.29 14.14 8.84
CA TYR A 255 13.64 15.41 9.13
C TYR A 255 12.40 15.20 9.98
N CYS A 256 12.19 16.08 10.97
CA CYS A 256 10.96 16.22 11.71
C CYS A 256 10.44 17.64 11.48
N LEU A 257 9.28 17.76 10.85
CA LEU A 257 8.64 19.03 10.51
C LEU A 257 7.37 19.17 11.36
N THR A 258 7.18 20.35 11.97
CA THR A 258 5.99 20.66 12.77
C THR A 258 5.46 22.02 12.37
N GLU A 259 4.15 22.22 12.51
CA GLU A 259 3.55 23.56 12.41
C GLU A 259 3.85 24.33 13.71
N GLU A 260 4.22 25.61 13.60
CA GLU A 260 4.40 26.54 14.72
C GLU A 260 3.05 26.92 15.34
#